data_1565644d34bad0b5b2cd323d8b1f12c6
#
_entry.id   1565644d34bad0b5b2cd323d8b1f12c6
#
_cell.length_a   1.000
_cell.length_b   1.000
_cell.length_c   1.000
_cell.angle_alpha   90.00
_cell.angle_beta   90.00
_cell.angle_gamma   90.00
#
_symmetry.space_group_name_H-M   'P 1'
#
loop_
_entity.id
_entity.type
_entity.pdbx_description
1 polymer ?
#
loop_
_entity_poly.entity_id
_entity_poly.type
_entity_poly.pdbx_seq_one_letter_code
_entity_poly.pdbx_strand_id
1 'polypeptide(L)'
;QILSGIAGNTIVYGEQSMVLAMSCICILGSLVWGHHIYTIGIETDTRSYFTALTVMISIPTGTKIMNWISTTIGCILGVYITAGCLFMVYILMMFTTGGTTGIVLGNAAIDVVLHDTYYIIAHFHYILSLGAMVSTIIGVLYSQEILIAGSSLYGSIIYIYYTIQIYIGIIMTFTPMHLIGINYQPRRTILYMDNYNSWNF
;
A
#
# COMPACT_ATOMS: atom_id res chain seq x y z
N GLN A 1 -6.36 14.21 6.40
CA GLN A 1 -6.27 15.66 6.18
C GLN A 1 -6.33 16.04 4.71
N ILE A 2 -5.51 15.42 3.87
CA ILE A 2 -5.51 15.69 2.42
C ILE A 2 -6.85 15.30 1.80
N LEU A 3 -7.38 14.12 2.14
CA LEU A 3 -8.68 13.65 1.65
C LEU A 3 -9.82 14.59 2.00
N SER A 4 -9.92 15.01 3.26
CA SER A 4 -10.96 15.95 3.67
C SER A 4 -10.83 17.31 2.96
N GLY A 5 -9.59 17.80 2.80
CA GLY A 5 -9.32 19.04 2.08
C GLY A 5 -9.69 18.96 0.59
N ILE A 6 -9.35 17.88 -0.09
CA ILE A 6 -9.70 17.64 -1.50
C ILE A 6 -11.22 17.45 -1.65
N ALA A 7 -11.84 16.74 -0.70
CA ALA A 7 -13.28 16.50 -0.67
C ALA A 7 -14.12 17.75 -0.34
N GLY A 8 -13.48 18.82 0.13
CA GLY A 8 -14.20 20.01 0.61
C GLY A 8 -14.94 19.79 1.94
N ASN A 9 -14.60 18.71 2.64
CA ASN A 9 -15.19 18.38 3.94
C ASN A 9 -14.36 18.99 5.09
N THR A 10 -15.03 19.51 6.10
CA THR A 10 -14.37 20.07 7.29
C THR A 10 -13.76 19.00 8.20
N ILE A 11 -14.33 17.81 8.20
CA ILE A 11 -13.90 16.66 9.02
C ILE A 11 -13.90 15.37 8.18
N VAL A 12 -13.04 14.44 8.55
CA VAL A 12 -13.02 13.09 7.95
C VAL A 12 -14.18 12.26 8.47
N TYR A 13 -14.72 11.40 7.62
CA TYR A 13 -15.73 10.43 8.05
C TYR A 13 -15.11 9.43 9.03
N GLY A 14 -15.78 9.23 10.17
CA GLY A 14 -15.36 8.23 11.16
C GLY A 14 -14.02 8.52 11.83
N GLU A 15 -13.69 9.76 12.17
CA GLU A 15 -12.42 10.14 12.80
C GLU A 15 -12.08 9.27 14.02
N GLN A 16 -13.03 9.09 14.93
CA GLN A 16 -12.82 8.27 16.13
C GLN A 16 -12.54 6.80 15.79
N SER A 17 -13.26 6.24 14.82
CA SER A 17 -13.03 4.85 14.37
C SER A 17 -11.67 4.69 13.69
N MET A 18 -11.18 5.72 12.99
CA MET A 18 -9.83 5.71 12.41
C MET A 18 -8.73 5.76 13.47
N VAL A 19 -8.91 6.58 14.51
CA VAL A 19 -7.96 6.63 15.64
C VAL A 19 -7.93 5.28 16.38
N LEU A 20 -9.10 4.69 16.62
CA LEU A 20 -9.18 3.36 17.23
C LEU A 20 -8.52 2.29 16.36
N ALA A 21 -8.77 2.32 15.04
CA ALA A 21 -8.14 1.39 14.09
C ALA A 21 -6.61 1.52 14.09
N MET A 22 -6.06 2.74 14.11
CA MET A 22 -4.61 2.95 14.22
C MET A 22 -4.03 2.39 15.51
N SER A 23 -4.72 2.60 16.64
CA SER A 23 -4.31 2.04 17.94
C SER A 23 -4.31 0.52 17.92
N CYS A 24 -5.34 -0.11 17.34
CA CYS A 24 -5.41 -1.55 17.17
C CYS A 24 -4.28 -2.09 16.28
N ILE A 25 -3.97 -1.43 15.17
CA ILE A 25 -2.86 -1.82 14.28
C ILE A 25 -1.52 -1.74 15.02
N CYS A 26 -1.31 -0.71 15.83
CA CYS A 26 -0.09 -0.55 16.62
C CYS A 26 0.09 -1.68 17.63
N ILE A 27 -0.96 -2.00 18.40
CA ILE A 27 -0.93 -3.06 19.41
C ILE A 27 -0.76 -4.42 18.74
N LEU A 28 -1.58 -4.76 17.75
CA LEU A 28 -1.49 -6.04 17.04
C LEU A 28 -0.16 -6.18 16.30
N GLY A 29 0.35 -5.09 15.70
CA GLY A 29 1.63 -5.08 14.99
C GLY A 29 2.81 -5.49 15.86
N SER A 30 2.78 -5.17 17.15
CA SER A 30 3.82 -5.60 18.11
C SER A 30 3.76 -7.10 18.45
N LEU A 31 2.62 -7.76 18.18
CA LEU A 31 2.38 -9.16 18.52
C LEU A 31 2.59 -10.15 17.38
N VAL A 32 2.89 -9.67 16.16
CA VAL A 32 2.92 -10.51 14.95
C VAL A 32 4.30 -10.70 14.32
N TRP A 33 5.37 -10.27 14.97
CA TRP A 33 6.74 -10.36 14.45
C TRP A 33 7.15 -11.77 13.99
N GLY A 34 6.55 -12.82 14.55
CA GLY A 34 6.88 -14.21 14.25
C GLY A 34 6.46 -14.68 12.85
N HIS A 35 5.66 -13.91 12.10
CA HIS A 35 5.34 -14.24 10.72
C HIS A 35 6.57 -14.12 9.78
N HIS A 36 7.62 -13.43 10.19
CA HIS A 36 8.87 -13.35 9.40
C HIS A 36 9.78 -14.57 9.54
N ILE A 37 9.43 -15.50 10.42
CA ILE A 37 10.29 -16.65 10.75
C ILE A 37 9.55 -18.00 10.60
N TYR A 38 8.51 -18.07 9.78
CA TYR A 38 7.75 -19.32 9.57
C TYR A 38 8.57 -20.50 9.05
N THR A 39 9.69 -20.24 8.39
CA THR A 39 10.53 -21.27 7.74
C THR A 39 11.62 -21.86 8.62
N ILE A 40 11.85 -21.33 9.83
CA ILE A 40 12.94 -21.79 10.72
C ILE A 40 12.59 -23.03 11.55
N GLY A 41 11.46 -23.67 11.32
CA GLY A 41 11.04 -24.85 12.06
C GLY A 41 10.22 -24.59 13.31
N ILE A 42 9.46 -23.49 13.35
CA ILE A 42 8.53 -23.17 14.45
C ILE A 42 7.44 -24.23 14.53
N GLU A 43 7.04 -24.53 15.77
CA GLU A 43 5.94 -25.43 16.10
C GLU A 43 4.62 -25.01 15.43
N THR A 44 3.79 -25.98 15.07
CA THR A 44 2.56 -25.76 14.30
C THR A 44 1.57 -24.85 15.02
N ASP A 45 1.45 -24.99 16.33
CA ASP A 45 0.54 -24.16 17.14
C ASP A 45 0.98 -22.70 17.15
N THR A 46 2.28 -22.45 17.24
CA THR A 46 2.87 -21.12 17.17
C THR A 46 2.65 -20.48 15.80
N ARG A 47 2.78 -21.25 14.71
CA ARG A 47 2.46 -20.78 13.35
C ARG A 47 1.01 -20.37 13.23
N SER A 48 0.10 -21.19 13.76
CA SER A 48 -1.34 -20.94 13.75
C SER A 48 -1.67 -19.66 14.52
N TYR A 49 -1.06 -19.46 15.68
CA TYR A 49 -1.21 -18.25 16.47
C TYR A 49 -0.79 -16.99 15.69
N PHE A 50 0.41 -16.97 15.12
CA PHE A 50 0.89 -15.82 14.36
C PHE A 50 0.09 -15.58 13.08
N THR A 51 -0.37 -16.63 12.41
CA THR A 51 -1.27 -16.53 11.25
C THR A 51 -2.56 -15.83 11.64
N ALA A 52 -3.22 -16.28 12.71
CA ALA A 52 -4.49 -15.71 13.17
C ALA A 52 -4.33 -14.22 13.50
N LEU A 53 -3.31 -13.85 14.28
CA LEU A 53 -3.07 -12.45 14.65
C LEU A 53 -2.72 -11.59 13.44
N THR A 54 -1.92 -12.10 12.50
CA THR A 54 -1.55 -11.37 11.29
C THR A 54 -2.78 -11.08 10.43
N VAL A 55 -3.67 -12.04 10.25
CA VAL A 55 -4.91 -11.85 9.51
C VAL A 55 -5.86 -10.88 10.23
N MET A 56 -5.90 -10.88 11.56
CA MET A 56 -6.70 -9.93 12.35
C MET A 56 -6.34 -8.46 12.08
N ILE A 57 -5.08 -8.13 11.73
CA ILE A 57 -4.66 -6.76 11.40
C ILE A 57 -5.40 -6.24 10.14
N SER A 58 -5.88 -7.10 9.29
CA SER A 58 -6.63 -6.71 8.09
C SER A 58 -7.96 -6.02 8.41
N ILE A 59 -8.59 -6.34 9.54
CA ILE A 59 -9.89 -5.77 9.93
C ILE A 59 -9.79 -4.27 10.21
N PRO A 60 -8.93 -3.78 11.11
CA PRO A 60 -8.78 -2.34 11.34
C PRO A 60 -8.24 -1.61 10.09
N THR A 61 -7.40 -2.25 9.27
CA THR A 61 -6.94 -1.68 8.01
C THR A 61 -8.10 -1.50 7.03
N GLY A 62 -9.00 -2.48 6.91
CA GLY A 62 -10.21 -2.38 6.11
C GLY A 62 -11.14 -1.27 6.58
N THR A 63 -11.28 -1.07 7.89
CA THR A 63 -12.03 0.04 8.47
C THR A 63 -11.47 1.40 8.02
N LYS A 64 -10.16 1.56 8.00
CA LYS A 64 -9.51 2.80 7.52
C LYS A 64 -9.80 3.04 6.04
N ILE A 65 -9.68 2.02 5.21
CA ILE A 65 -9.96 2.12 3.77
C ILE A 65 -11.41 2.55 3.53
N MET A 66 -12.37 1.92 4.24
CA MET A 66 -13.79 2.27 4.13
C MET A 66 -14.06 3.71 4.57
N ASN A 67 -13.43 4.18 5.64
CA ASN A 67 -13.56 5.55 6.10
C ASN A 67 -12.94 6.55 5.11
N TRP A 68 -11.83 6.22 4.45
CA TRP A 68 -11.26 7.04 3.39
C TRP A 68 -12.20 7.14 2.19
N ILE A 69 -12.77 6.02 1.74
CA ILE A 69 -13.76 6.01 0.65
C ILE A 69 -14.98 6.82 1.04
N SER A 70 -15.52 6.64 2.27
CA SER A 70 -16.67 7.39 2.75
C SER A 70 -16.42 8.89 2.87
N THR A 71 -15.18 9.29 3.19
CA THR A 71 -14.79 10.70 3.21
C THR A 71 -14.82 11.32 1.80
N THR A 72 -14.54 10.53 0.76
CA THR A 72 -14.55 10.98 -0.64
C THR A 72 -15.91 10.89 -1.32
N ILE A 73 -16.84 10.08 -0.80
CA ILE A 73 -18.19 9.97 -1.33
C ILE A 73 -18.92 11.33 -1.12
N GLY A 74 -19.52 11.83 -2.17
CA GLY A 74 -20.22 13.13 -2.14
C GLY A 74 -19.32 14.32 -2.44
N CYS A 75 -18.03 14.11 -2.70
CA CYS A 75 -17.21 15.13 -3.34
C CYS A 75 -17.89 15.54 -4.64
N ILE A 76 -18.22 16.82 -4.75
CA ILE A 76 -18.48 17.40 -6.05
C ILE A 76 -17.13 17.35 -6.76
N LEU A 77 -16.95 16.34 -7.59
CA LEU A 77 -15.90 16.31 -8.62
C LEU A 77 -16.25 17.44 -9.60
N GLY A 78 -16.20 18.69 -9.09
CA GLY A 78 -16.27 19.88 -9.90
C GLY A 78 -15.12 19.78 -10.92
N VAL A 79 -15.20 20.56 -11.95
CA VAL A 79 -14.33 20.66 -13.14
C VAL A 79 -12.82 20.60 -12.88
N TYR A 80 -12.40 20.52 -11.64
CA TYR A 80 -11.01 20.40 -11.16
C TYR A 80 -10.78 18.99 -10.58
N ILE A 81 -10.53 18.03 -11.46
CA ILE A 81 -9.79 16.83 -11.05
C ILE A 81 -8.39 17.32 -10.68
N THR A 82 -8.23 17.69 -9.40
CA THR A 82 -6.91 18.09 -8.91
C THR A 82 -5.99 16.86 -8.97
N ALA A 83 -4.72 17.08 -9.22
CA ALA A 83 -3.70 16.03 -9.16
C ALA A 83 -3.81 15.22 -7.85
N GLY A 84 -4.19 15.89 -6.75
CA GLY A 84 -4.43 15.27 -5.46
C GLY A 84 -5.51 14.19 -5.48
N CYS A 85 -6.62 14.38 -6.19
CA CYS A 85 -7.67 13.36 -6.31
C CYS A 85 -7.17 12.10 -7.01
N LEU A 86 -6.45 12.25 -8.12
CA LEU A 86 -5.85 11.13 -8.84
C LEU A 86 -4.83 10.38 -7.97
N PHE A 87 -3.94 11.11 -7.31
CA PHE A 87 -2.99 10.53 -6.38
C PHE A 87 -3.66 9.72 -5.28
N MET A 88 -4.72 10.25 -4.67
CA MET A 88 -5.42 9.56 -3.60
C MET A 88 -6.11 8.30 -4.08
N VAL A 89 -6.73 8.31 -5.25
CA VAL A 89 -7.32 7.10 -5.86
C VAL A 89 -6.24 6.05 -6.09
N TYR A 90 -5.07 6.44 -6.61
CA TYR A 90 -3.97 5.52 -6.84
C TYR A 90 -3.41 4.94 -5.54
N ILE A 91 -3.22 5.75 -4.50
CA ILE A 91 -2.77 5.26 -3.19
C ILE A 91 -3.76 4.27 -2.61
N LEU A 92 -5.06 4.58 -2.63
CA LEU A 92 -6.09 3.66 -2.14
C LEU A 92 -6.06 2.33 -2.87
N MET A 93 -5.99 2.35 -4.20
CA MET A 93 -5.90 1.14 -5.03
C MET A 93 -4.64 0.33 -4.72
N MET A 94 -3.48 0.98 -4.70
CA MET A 94 -2.19 0.32 -4.50
C MET A 94 -2.02 -0.18 -3.06
N PHE A 95 -2.42 0.61 -2.08
CA PHE A 95 -2.40 0.19 -0.67
C PHE A 95 -3.33 -1.01 -0.43
N THR A 96 -4.52 -1.01 -1.05
CA THR A 96 -5.45 -2.15 -0.95
C THR A 96 -4.85 -3.39 -1.62
N THR A 97 -4.26 -3.25 -2.81
CA THR A 97 -3.58 -4.35 -3.50
C THR A 97 -2.41 -4.89 -2.68
N GLY A 98 -1.54 -4.00 -2.17
CA GLY A 98 -0.44 -4.40 -1.29
C GLY A 98 -0.90 -5.05 0.00
N GLY A 99 -1.99 -4.57 0.61
CA GLY A 99 -2.59 -5.16 1.80
C GLY A 99 -3.16 -6.57 1.55
N THR A 100 -3.82 -6.79 0.43
CA THR A 100 -4.34 -8.12 0.07
C THR A 100 -3.24 -9.14 -0.16
N THR A 101 -2.12 -8.75 -0.82
CA THR A 101 -0.95 -9.62 -0.94
C THR A 101 -0.31 -9.93 0.42
N GLY A 102 -0.38 -9.00 1.38
CA GLY A 102 0.04 -9.22 2.75
C GLY A 102 -0.80 -10.26 3.51
N ILE A 103 -2.12 -10.31 3.26
CA ILE A 103 -3.00 -11.34 3.84
C ILE A 103 -2.60 -12.73 3.31
N VAL A 104 -2.27 -12.82 2.03
CA VAL A 104 -1.77 -14.07 1.42
C VAL A 104 -0.47 -14.52 2.12
N LEU A 105 0.49 -13.63 2.29
CA LEU A 105 1.76 -13.91 2.98
C LEU A 105 1.58 -14.16 4.49
N GLY A 106 0.57 -13.57 5.11
CA GLY A 106 0.26 -13.79 6.52
C GLY A 106 -0.15 -15.22 6.87
N ASN A 107 -0.58 -16.00 5.88
CA ASN A 107 -0.89 -17.41 6.06
C ASN A 107 0.40 -18.25 6.01
N ALA A 108 0.76 -18.87 7.14
CA ALA A 108 2.00 -19.63 7.28
C ALA A 108 2.12 -20.75 6.24
N ALA A 109 1.03 -21.43 5.87
CA ALA A 109 1.05 -22.51 4.89
C ALA A 109 1.47 -22.02 3.48
N ILE A 110 1.05 -20.81 3.13
CA ILE A 110 1.39 -20.19 1.85
C ILE A 110 2.77 -19.54 1.92
N ASP A 111 3.09 -18.89 3.04
CA ASP A 111 4.37 -18.18 3.21
C ASP A 111 5.57 -19.12 3.19
N VAL A 112 5.43 -20.37 3.64
CA VAL A 112 6.52 -21.37 3.52
C VAL A 112 7.04 -21.50 2.09
N VAL A 113 6.15 -21.37 1.10
CA VAL A 113 6.49 -21.47 -0.33
C VAL A 113 6.93 -20.13 -0.92
N LEU A 114 6.35 -19.03 -0.46
CA LEU A 114 6.63 -17.67 -0.97
C LEU A 114 7.73 -16.96 -0.19
N HIS A 115 8.21 -17.53 0.92
CA HIS A 115 9.25 -16.95 1.75
C HIS A 115 10.53 -16.72 0.96
N ASP A 116 11.12 -15.54 1.13
CA ASP A 116 12.34 -15.13 0.42
C ASP A 116 12.24 -15.17 -1.12
N THR A 117 11.05 -14.92 -1.67
CA THR A 117 10.82 -14.75 -3.11
C THR A 117 10.61 -13.27 -3.47
N TYR A 118 10.58 -12.98 -4.78
CA TYR A 118 10.22 -11.64 -5.29
C TYR A 118 8.78 -11.23 -4.97
N TYR A 119 7.90 -12.16 -4.60
CA TYR A 119 6.55 -11.83 -4.15
C TYR A 119 6.55 -10.96 -2.89
N ILE A 120 7.43 -11.28 -1.93
CA ILE A 120 7.58 -10.48 -0.71
C ILE A 120 8.11 -9.09 -1.04
N ILE A 121 9.09 -9.00 -1.96
CA ILE A 121 9.65 -7.72 -2.39
C ILE A 121 8.56 -6.84 -3.00
N ALA A 122 7.73 -7.38 -3.87
CA ALA A 122 6.62 -6.68 -4.46
C ALA A 122 5.62 -6.21 -3.39
N HIS A 123 5.23 -7.08 -2.45
CA HIS A 123 4.32 -6.74 -1.36
C HIS A 123 4.79 -5.52 -0.57
N PHE A 124 5.99 -5.54 0.00
CA PHE A 124 6.41 -4.43 0.84
C PHE A 124 6.69 -3.15 0.05
N HIS A 125 7.07 -3.22 -1.24
CA HIS A 125 7.19 -2.04 -2.07
C HIS A 125 5.83 -1.41 -2.41
N TYR A 126 4.78 -2.19 -2.60
CA TYR A 126 3.42 -1.65 -2.74
C TYR A 126 2.98 -0.88 -1.49
N ILE A 127 3.33 -1.35 -0.31
CA ILE A 127 3.00 -0.67 0.95
C ILE A 127 3.90 0.55 1.20
N LEU A 128 5.23 0.39 1.08
CA LEU A 128 6.19 1.43 1.45
C LEU A 128 6.40 2.47 0.36
N SER A 129 6.69 2.06 -0.88
CA SER A 129 6.95 3.01 -1.96
C SER A 129 5.68 3.71 -2.42
N LEU A 130 4.58 2.97 -2.56
CA LEU A 130 3.31 3.52 -3.00
C LEU A 130 2.48 4.09 -1.86
N GLY A 131 2.38 3.39 -0.76
CA GLY A 131 1.63 3.85 0.40
C GLY A 131 2.34 5.02 1.09
N ALA A 132 3.51 4.80 1.65
CA ALA A 132 4.19 5.78 2.50
C ALA A 132 4.88 6.89 1.70
N MET A 133 5.74 6.55 0.74
CA MET A 133 6.54 7.54 0.01
C MET A 133 5.65 8.46 -0.86
N VAL A 134 4.76 7.89 -1.65
CA VAL A 134 3.88 8.68 -2.53
C VAL A 134 2.92 9.54 -1.71
N SER A 135 2.39 9.03 -0.58
CA SER A 135 1.55 9.85 0.31
C SER A 135 2.30 11.04 0.92
N THR A 136 3.59 10.88 1.22
CA THR A 136 4.44 11.98 1.69
C THR A 136 4.62 13.03 0.60
N ILE A 137 4.89 12.61 -0.64
CA ILE A 137 5.01 13.53 -1.78
C ILE A 137 3.72 14.33 -1.97
N ILE A 138 2.57 13.68 -1.92
CA ILE A 138 1.28 14.37 -2.02
C ILE A 138 1.09 15.35 -0.87
N GLY A 139 1.46 14.97 0.34
CA GLY A 139 1.40 15.86 1.50
C GLY A 139 2.22 17.15 1.29
N VAL A 140 3.41 17.03 0.74
CA VAL A 140 4.26 18.17 0.40
C VAL A 140 3.63 19.03 -0.70
N LEU A 141 3.15 18.42 -1.79
CA LEU A 141 2.52 19.13 -2.89
C LEU A 141 1.25 19.86 -2.45
N TYR A 142 0.42 19.22 -1.65
CA TYR A 142 -0.79 19.83 -1.10
C TYR A 142 -0.47 21.00 -0.16
N SER A 143 0.56 20.86 0.68
CA SER A 143 1.01 21.93 1.57
C SER A 143 1.57 23.13 0.80
N GLN A 144 2.29 22.91 -0.29
CA GLN A 144 2.78 23.98 -1.15
C GLN A 144 1.64 24.79 -1.79
N GLU A 145 0.58 24.13 -2.24
CA GLU A 145 -0.59 24.78 -2.82
C GLU A 145 -1.27 25.70 -1.82
N ILE A 146 -1.34 25.32 -0.55
CA ILE A 146 -1.89 26.13 0.53
C ILE A 146 -0.95 27.30 0.90
N LEU A 147 0.35 27.05 0.99
CA LEU A 147 1.32 28.02 1.50
C LEU A 147 1.69 29.10 0.47
N ILE A 148 1.75 28.74 -0.80
CA ILE A 148 2.26 29.64 -1.87
C ILE A 148 1.12 30.42 -2.54
N ALA A 149 -0.15 30.18 -2.16
CA ALA A 149 -1.33 30.91 -2.63
C ALA A 149 -1.41 31.17 -4.14
N GLY A 150 -0.89 30.24 -4.93
CA GLY A 150 -0.80 30.39 -6.37
C GLY A 150 -1.01 29.07 -7.11
N SER A 151 -2.23 28.51 -7.04
CA SER A 151 -2.60 27.42 -7.96
C SER A 151 -2.75 27.98 -9.36
N SER A 152 -1.67 28.01 -10.13
CA SER A 152 -1.80 28.21 -11.56
C SER A 152 -2.39 26.93 -12.18
N LEU A 153 -3.26 27.08 -13.15
CA LEU A 153 -3.79 25.96 -13.97
C LEU A 153 -2.64 25.08 -14.52
N TYR A 154 -1.50 25.66 -14.76
CA TYR A 154 -0.26 25.01 -15.19
C TYR A 154 0.30 24.05 -14.14
N GLY A 155 0.26 24.40 -12.87
CA GLY A 155 0.70 23.51 -11.80
C GLY A 155 -0.12 22.21 -11.75
N SER A 156 -1.43 22.30 -11.91
CA SER A 156 -2.32 21.13 -11.90
C SER A 156 -2.05 20.15 -13.03
N ILE A 157 -1.79 20.64 -14.25
CA ILE A 157 -1.50 19.78 -15.42
C ILE A 157 -0.15 19.06 -15.26
N ILE A 158 0.86 19.76 -14.79
CA ILE A 158 2.18 19.17 -14.53
C ILE A 158 2.10 18.10 -13.46
N TYR A 159 1.35 18.32 -12.40
CA TYR A 159 1.15 17.34 -11.34
C TYR A 159 0.39 16.10 -11.83
N ILE A 160 -0.61 16.25 -12.68
CA ILE A 160 -1.32 15.13 -13.30
C ILE A 160 -0.34 14.29 -14.15
N TYR A 161 0.48 14.94 -14.96
CA TYR A 161 1.48 14.25 -15.77
C TYR A 161 2.47 13.44 -14.92
N TYR A 162 3.06 14.04 -13.89
CA TYR A 162 3.97 13.34 -12.98
C TYR A 162 3.28 12.19 -12.23
N THR A 163 2.02 12.39 -11.83
CA THR A 163 1.24 11.34 -11.15
C THR A 163 1.08 10.11 -12.03
N ILE A 164 0.69 10.32 -13.28
CA ILE A 164 0.50 9.23 -14.24
C ILE A 164 1.85 8.53 -14.51
N GLN A 165 2.92 9.28 -14.66
CA GLN A 165 4.26 8.73 -14.90
C GLN A 165 4.77 7.88 -13.72
N ILE A 166 4.63 8.37 -12.49
CA ILE A 166 5.00 7.64 -11.28
C ILE A 166 4.18 6.35 -11.18
N TYR A 167 2.87 6.44 -11.41
CA TYR A 167 1.97 5.29 -11.36
C TYR A 167 2.32 4.21 -12.37
N ILE A 168 2.55 4.59 -13.62
CA ILE A 168 2.96 3.65 -14.68
C ILE A 168 4.30 3.01 -14.32
N GLY A 169 5.30 3.80 -13.90
CA GLY A 169 6.61 3.29 -13.53
C GLY A 169 6.55 2.26 -12.41
N ILE A 170 5.73 2.52 -11.39
CA ILE A 170 5.58 1.62 -10.25
C ILE A 170 4.87 0.32 -10.64
N ILE A 171 3.78 0.40 -11.43
CA ILE A 171 3.08 -0.80 -11.91
C ILE A 171 4.00 -1.64 -12.79
N MET A 172 4.70 -1.01 -13.72
CA MET A 172 5.61 -1.72 -14.62
C MET A 172 6.76 -2.40 -13.87
N THR A 173 7.17 -1.87 -12.72
CA THR A 173 8.25 -2.45 -11.91
C THR A 173 7.76 -3.55 -10.99
N PHE A 174 6.75 -3.28 -10.18
CA PHE A 174 6.39 -4.16 -9.06
C PHE A 174 5.28 -5.18 -9.37
N THR A 175 4.44 -4.94 -10.38
CA THR A 175 3.44 -5.95 -10.77
C THR A 175 4.10 -7.20 -11.36
N PRO A 176 5.10 -7.09 -12.27
CA PRO A 176 5.84 -8.27 -12.73
C PRO A 176 6.54 -9.02 -11.60
N MET A 177 7.03 -8.32 -10.56
CA MET A 177 7.66 -8.98 -9.41
C MET A 177 6.68 -9.89 -8.64
N HIS A 178 5.38 -9.58 -8.58
CA HIS A 178 4.40 -10.50 -8.02
C HIS A 178 4.28 -11.77 -8.87
N LEU A 179 4.29 -11.64 -10.21
CA LEU A 179 4.17 -12.77 -11.13
C LEU A 179 5.37 -13.70 -11.05
N ILE A 180 6.59 -13.15 -11.07
CA ILE A 180 7.81 -13.96 -10.93
C ILE A 180 7.94 -14.55 -9.52
N GLY A 181 7.45 -13.85 -8.51
CA GLY A 181 7.41 -14.36 -7.13
C GLY A 181 6.47 -15.56 -6.96
N ILE A 182 5.33 -15.58 -7.65
CA ILE A 182 4.43 -16.77 -7.70
C ILE A 182 5.13 -17.94 -8.38
N ASN A 183 6.02 -17.70 -9.32
CA ASN A 183 6.85 -18.70 -9.96
C ASN A 183 8.10 -19.08 -9.12
N TYR A 184 8.12 -18.69 -7.84
CA TYR A 184 9.16 -19.04 -6.86
C TYR A 184 10.55 -18.49 -7.17
N GLN A 185 10.69 -17.42 -7.93
CA GLN A 185 12.00 -16.80 -8.13
C GLN A 185 12.53 -16.29 -6.78
N PRO A 186 13.67 -16.85 -6.28
CA PRO A 186 14.21 -16.45 -4.99
C PRO A 186 14.84 -15.07 -5.06
N ARG A 187 14.79 -14.33 -3.96
CA ARG A 187 15.55 -13.08 -3.78
C ARG A 187 16.98 -13.39 -3.31
N ARG A 188 17.88 -12.41 -3.43
CA ARG A 188 19.27 -12.47 -2.91
C ARG A 188 20.12 -13.58 -3.51
N THR A 189 19.86 -13.97 -4.74
CA THR A 189 20.69 -14.93 -5.50
C THR A 189 21.64 -14.19 -6.44
N ILE A 190 22.84 -14.70 -6.60
CA ILE A 190 23.85 -14.14 -7.51
C ILE A 190 23.56 -14.54 -8.95
N LEU A 191 23.09 -15.78 -9.15
CA LEU A 191 22.76 -16.34 -10.46
C LEU A 191 21.33 -16.89 -10.40
N TYR A 192 20.54 -16.55 -11.41
CA TYR A 192 19.20 -17.09 -11.57
C TYR A 192 19.22 -18.29 -12.51
N MET A 193 18.27 -19.22 -12.29
CA MET A 193 18.11 -20.36 -13.19
C MET A 193 17.65 -19.88 -14.58
N ASP A 194 17.98 -20.65 -15.61
CA ASP A 194 17.64 -20.32 -17.00
C ASP A 194 16.15 -20.13 -17.25
N ASN A 195 15.30 -20.73 -16.41
CA ASN A 195 13.85 -20.58 -16.47
C ASN A 195 13.38 -19.12 -16.23
N TYR A 196 14.22 -18.31 -15.58
CA TYR A 196 13.92 -16.89 -15.30
C TYR A 196 14.59 -15.90 -16.26
N ASN A 197 15.26 -16.40 -17.31
CA ASN A 197 16.01 -15.56 -18.26
C ASN A 197 15.18 -14.45 -18.88
N SER A 198 13.91 -14.70 -19.18
CA SER A 198 12.99 -13.69 -19.76
C SER A 198 12.66 -12.54 -18.80
N TRP A 199 12.96 -12.67 -17.50
CA TRP A 199 12.68 -11.67 -16.47
C TRP A 199 13.94 -10.97 -15.94
N ASN A 200 15.12 -11.42 -16.34
CA ASN A 200 16.41 -10.92 -15.85
C ASN A 200 17.01 -9.81 -16.75
N PHE A 201 16.23 -9.28 -17.69
CA PHE A 201 16.60 -8.15 -18.58
C PHE A 201 16.08 -6.83 -18.09
#